data_0f101c41414322ee92bb15e73683e332
#
_entry.id   0f101c41414322ee92bb15e73683e332
#
_cell.length_a   1.000
_cell.length_b   1.000
_cell.length_c   1.000
_cell.angle_alpha   90.00
_cell.angle_beta   90.00
_cell.angle_gamma   90.00
#
_symmetry.space_group_name_H-M   'P 1'
#
loop_
_entity.id
_entity.type
_entity.pdbx_description
1 polymer ?
#
loop_
_entity_poly.entity_id
_entity_poly.type
_entity_poly.pdbx_seq_one_letter_code
_entity_poly.pdbx_strand_id
1 'polypeptide(L)'
;LAELAPALQALVTRLGRTPWLKSRLKGIGILPSDATGLSGPVARADGNAGDAWGRLWQRLDEITTSLDFIKAIGEPELPVLRNIGHGSGTGEASVETPRGQAQLSLTLEHGQVKSYKLDTACRHHIGLVAQLVEGRELGDALVSVGSLDLSPWEVIS
;
A
#
# COMPACT_ATOMS: atom_id res chain seq x y z
N LEU A 1 -12.45 -18.43 -2.72
CA LEU A 1 -12.05 -17.66 -1.52
C LEU A 1 -12.22 -18.46 -0.23
N ALA A 2 -13.34 -19.19 -0.04
CA ALA A 2 -13.58 -19.98 1.17
C ALA A 2 -12.48 -21.02 1.45
N GLU A 3 -11.88 -21.61 0.42
CA GLU A 3 -10.79 -22.58 0.55
C GLU A 3 -9.43 -21.92 0.80
N LEU A 4 -9.22 -20.71 0.29
CA LEU A 4 -7.94 -20.00 0.42
C LEU A 4 -7.79 -19.29 1.78
N ALA A 5 -8.89 -18.85 2.37
CA ALA A 5 -8.84 -18.08 3.61
C ALA A 5 -8.15 -18.83 4.77
N PRO A 6 -8.41 -20.12 5.05
CA PRO A 6 -7.71 -20.85 6.11
C PRO A 6 -6.21 -20.99 5.83
N ALA A 7 -5.82 -21.21 4.57
CA ALA A 7 -4.41 -21.33 4.20
C ALA A 7 -3.66 -20.01 4.38
N LEU A 8 -4.26 -18.89 3.99
CA LEU A 8 -3.71 -17.55 4.21
C LEU A 8 -3.57 -17.21 5.69
N GLN A 9 -4.58 -17.50 6.51
CA GLN A 9 -4.52 -17.30 7.96
C GLN A 9 -3.42 -18.14 8.63
N ALA A 10 -3.26 -19.39 8.19
CA ALA A 10 -2.18 -20.26 8.67
C ALA A 10 -0.80 -19.69 8.29
N LEU A 11 -0.65 -19.18 7.05
CA LEU A 11 0.58 -18.54 6.59
C LEU A 11 0.90 -17.29 7.40
N VAL A 12 -0.07 -16.39 7.62
CA VAL A 12 0.09 -15.18 8.44
C VAL A 12 0.57 -15.54 9.85
N THR A 13 -0.10 -16.52 10.48
CA THR A 13 0.26 -17.00 11.81
C THR A 13 1.70 -17.56 11.85
N ARG A 14 2.08 -18.34 10.85
CA ARG A 14 3.42 -18.94 10.74
C ARG A 14 4.49 -17.87 10.58
N LEU A 15 4.28 -16.88 9.69
CA LEU A 15 5.23 -15.79 9.46
C LEU A 15 5.44 -14.96 10.73
N GLY A 16 4.35 -14.60 11.42
CA GLY A 16 4.41 -13.82 12.65
C GLY A 16 5.14 -14.53 13.81
N ARG A 17 5.16 -15.87 13.82
CA ARG A 17 5.84 -16.70 14.82
C ARG A 17 7.26 -17.09 14.45
N THR A 18 7.80 -16.60 13.32
CA THR A 18 9.14 -16.97 12.85
C THR A 18 10.21 -16.06 13.48
N PRO A 19 10.96 -16.49 14.51
CA PRO A 19 11.85 -15.60 15.27
C PRO A 19 12.99 -15.02 14.44
N TRP A 20 13.58 -15.82 13.53
CA TRP A 20 14.68 -15.39 12.69
C TRP A 20 14.23 -14.30 11.69
N LEU A 21 12.99 -14.38 11.18
CA LEU A 21 12.44 -13.35 10.30
C LEU A 21 12.31 -12.02 11.06
N LYS A 22 11.76 -12.06 12.27
CA LYS A 22 11.67 -10.90 13.16
C LYS A 22 13.05 -10.29 13.44
N SER A 23 14.06 -11.11 13.76
CA SER A 23 15.42 -10.63 14.05
C SER A 23 16.10 -9.97 12.85
N ARG A 24 15.73 -10.36 11.61
CA ARG A 24 16.28 -9.79 10.38
C ARG A 24 15.56 -8.50 9.92
N LEU A 25 14.37 -8.24 10.41
CA LEU A 25 13.55 -7.10 9.99
C LEU A 25 13.44 -6.01 11.08
N LYS A 26 13.55 -6.40 12.34
CA LYS A 26 13.38 -5.46 13.46
C LYS A 26 14.57 -4.49 13.54
N GLY A 27 14.23 -3.19 13.61
CA GLY A 27 15.22 -2.12 13.64
C GLY A 27 15.83 -1.76 12.28
N ILE A 28 15.42 -2.45 11.21
CA ILE A 28 15.89 -2.17 9.84
C ILE A 28 14.88 -1.28 9.11
N GLY A 29 15.38 -0.29 8.35
CA GLY A 29 14.54 0.59 7.55
C GLY A 29 13.63 1.49 8.39
N ILE A 30 14.11 1.98 9.53
CA ILE A 30 13.38 2.94 10.36
C ILE A 30 13.19 4.22 9.56
N LEU A 31 11.94 4.67 9.48
CA LEU A 31 11.59 5.89 8.77
C LEU A 31 12.10 7.12 9.52
N PRO A 32 12.55 8.16 8.80
CA PRO A 32 12.87 9.45 9.40
C PRO A 32 11.65 10.05 10.12
N SER A 33 11.89 10.72 11.24
CA SER A 33 10.81 11.33 12.04
C SER A 33 10.12 12.52 11.34
N ASP A 34 10.76 13.09 10.34
CA ASP A 34 10.28 14.18 9.50
C ASP A 34 9.70 13.73 8.16
N ALA A 35 9.60 12.42 7.92
CA ALA A 35 9.02 11.89 6.71
C ALA A 35 7.55 12.30 6.58
N THR A 36 7.19 12.88 5.44
CA THR A 36 5.84 13.38 5.13
C THR A 36 5.25 12.69 3.91
N GLY A 37 3.94 12.82 3.71
CA GLY A 37 3.25 12.22 2.56
C GLY A 37 3.13 10.70 2.64
N LEU A 38 3.27 10.13 3.83
CA LEU A 38 3.17 8.69 4.06
C LEU A 38 1.70 8.27 4.17
N SER A 39 1.39 7.12 3.59
CA SER A 39 0.07 6.49 3.70
C SER A 39 0.17 4.97 3.74
N GLY A 40 -0.93 4.31 4.10
CA GLY A 40 -1.00 2.85 4.21
C GLY A 40 -0.02 2.26 5.23
N PRO A 41 0.52 1.06 4.98
CA PRO A 41 1.43 0.36 5.91
C PRO A 41 2.73 1.11 6.20
N VAL A 42 3.12 2.06 5.35
CA VAL A 42 4.31 2.89 5.58
C VAL A 42 4.03 3.98 6.62
N ALA A 43 2.81 4.53 6.65
CA ALA A 43 2.41 5.58 7.60
C ALA A 43 1.99 5.05 8.98
N ARG A 44 1.38 3.88 9.01
CA ARG A 44 0.77 3.31 10.22
C ARG A 44 1.79 2.59 11.09
N ALA A 45 2.69 3.34 11.69
CA ALA A 45 3.66 2.78 12.63
C ALA A 45 3.21 2.94 14.09
N ASP A 46 1.93 2.78 14.38
CA ASP A 46 1.37 2.89 15.73
C ASP A 46 2.03 1.87 16.69
N GLY A 47 2.82 2.39 17.62
CA GLY A 47 3.49 1.58 18.64
C GLY A 47 4.72 0.78 18.18
N ASN A 48 5.07 0.83 16.89
CA ASN A 48 6.29 0.24 16.33
C ASN A 48 7.27 1.34 15.92
N ALA A 49 8.56 0.99 15.90
CA ALA A 49 9.64 1.91 15.50
C ALA A 49 9.61 2.31 14.00
N GLY A 50 8.51 2.07 13.28
CA GLY A 50 8.39 2.33 11.84
C GLY A 50 9.36 1.52 10.99
N ASP A 51 9.80 0.35 11.48
CA ASP A 51 10.78 -0.51 10.85
C ASP A 51 10.14 -1.50 9.85
N ALA A 52 10.98 -2.27 9.17
CA ALA A 52 10.53 -3.26 8.19
C ALA A 52 9.66 -4.36 8.82
N TRP A 53 9.89 -4.71 10.10
CA TRP A 53 9.07 -5.68 10.82
C TRP A 53 7.66 -5.14 11.06
N GLY A 54 7.54 -3.89 11.53
CA GLY A 54 6.25 -3.24 11.75
C GLY A 54 5.44 -3.16 10.46
N ARG A 55 6.07 -2.76 9.33
CA ARG A 55 5.42 -2.71 8.03
C ARG A 55 4.97 -4.07 7.50
N LEU A 56 5.79 -5.12 7.71
CA LEU A 56 5.38 -6.48 7.37
C LEU A 56 4.18 -6.92 8.20
N TRP A 57 4.24 -6.67 9.51
CA TRP A 57 3.14 -7.05 10.41
C TRP A 57 1.83 -6.38 10.06
N GLN A 58 1.88 -5.08 9.73
CA GLN A 58 0.72 -4.33 9.28
C GLN A 58 0.06 -4.96 8.04
N ARG A 59 0.86 -5.37 7.03
CA ARG A 59 0.34 -6.03 5.83
C ARG A 59 -0.27 -7.39 6.12
N LEU A 60 0.32 -8.15 7.04
CA LEU A 60 -0.24 -9.44 7.46
C LEU A 60 -1.60 -9.27 8.16
N ASP A 61 -1.74 -8.23 8.98
CA ASP A 61 -2.99 -7.88 9.64
C ASP A 61 -4.05 -7.42 8.63
N GLU A 62 -3.66 -6.61 7.66
CA GLU A 62 -4.53 -6.17 6.57
C GLU A 62 -5.06 -7.33 5.70
N ILE A 63 -4.27 -8.39 5.49
CA ILE A 63 -4.74 -9.60 4.80
C ILE A 63 -5.89 -10.24 5.59
N THR A 64 -5.73 -10.36 6.90
CA THR A 64 -6.76 -10.94 7.78
C THR A 64 -8.03 -10.11 7.75
N THR A 65 -7.89 -8.80 7.92
CA THR A 65 -9.01 -7.84 7.88
C THR A 65 -9.73 -7.88 6.53
N SER A 66 -8.98 -7.93 5.41
CA SER A 66 -9.55 -8.01 4.07
C SER A 66 -10.35 -9.29 3.84
N LEU A 67 -9.87 -10.43 4.38
CA LEU A 67 -10.63 -11.69 4.30
C LEU A 67 -11.96 -11.61 5.06
N ASP A 68 -11.99 -10.94 6.19
CA ASP A 68 -13.22 -10.75 6.96
C ASP A 68 -14.18 -9.78 6.26
N PHE A 69 -13.69 -8.72 5.63
CA PHE A 69 -14.50 -7.83 4.79
C PHE A 69 -15.13 -8.57 3.60
N ILE A 70 -14.34 -9.38 2.88
CA ILE A 70 -14.85 -10.16 1.74
C ILE A 70 -15.97 -11.12 2.18
N LYS A 71 -15.82 -11.77 3.34
CA LYS A 71 -16.87 -12.63 3.90
C LYS A 71 -18.14 -11.85 4.25
N ALA A 72 -17.98 -10.63 4.79
CA ALA A 72 -19.10 -9.78 5.19
C ALA A 72 -19.87 -9.21 4.00
N ILE A 73 -19.20 -8.87 2.91
CA ILE A 73 -19.81 -8.32 1.69
C ILE A 73 -20.60 -9.41 0.93
N GLY A 74 -20.14 -10.68 0.95
CA GLY A 74 -20.76 -11.76 0.19
C GLY A 74 -20.52 -11.65 -1.32
N GLU A 75 -21.53 -11.86 -2.14
CA GLU A 75 -21.46 -11.70 -3.59
C GLU A 75 -21.69 -10.22 -3.97
N PRO A 76 -20.68 -9.53 -4.51
CA PRO A 76 -20.85 -8.14 -4.92
C PRO A 76 -21.73 -8.04 -6.17
N GLU A 77 -22.68 -7.15 -6.15
CA GLU A 77 -23.43 -6.78 -7.36
C GLU A 77 -22.57 -5.85 -8.22
N LEU A 78 -22.58 -6.12 -9.54
CA LEU A 78 -21.90 -5.23 -10.47
C LEU A 78 -22.65 -3.89 -10.55
N PRO A 79 -21.94 -2.75 -10.46
CA PRO A 79 -22.58 -1.45 -10.56
C PRO A 79 -23.22 -1.27 -11.96
N VAL A 80 -24.39 -0.69 -11.99
CA VAL A 80 -25.02 -0.30 -13.25
C VAL A 80 -24.22 0.84 -13.87
N LEU A 81 -23.58 0.56 -15.01
CA LEU A 81 -22.87 1.58 -15.78
C LEU A 81 -23.88 2.61 -16.31
N ARG A 82 -23.77 3.85 -15.86
CA ARG A 82 -24.55 4.96 -16.37
C ARG A 82 -23.83 5.59 -17.55
N ASN A 83 -24.58 5.91 -18.61
CA ASN A 83 -24.03 6.73 -19.69
C ASN A 83 -23.76 8.15 -19.14
N ILE A 84 -22.50 8.58 -19.21
CA ILE A 84 -22.06 9.87 -18.67
C ILE A 84 -22.45 11.03 -19.61
N GLY A 85 -22.87 10.71 -20.85
CA GLY A 85 -23.23 11.71 -21.87
C GLY A 85 -22.00 12.52 -22.34
N HIS A 86 -22.27 13.76 -22.79
CA HIS A 86 -21.22 14.67 -23.28
C HIS A 86 -20.90 15.79 -22.29
N GLY A 87 -20.89 15.47 -21.00
CA GLY A 87 -20.59 16.43 -19.94
C GLY A 87 -19.14 16.97 -20.00
N SER A 88 -18.96 18.16 -19.48
CA SER A 88 -17.65 18.77 -19.26
C SER A 88 -17.51 19.12 -17.78
N GLY A 89 -16.33 18.92 -17.20
CA GLY A 89 -16.08 19.21 -15.78
C GLY A 89 -14.84 18.50 -15.27
N THR A 90 -14.49 18.83 -14.03
CA THR A 90 -13.39 18.16 -13.32
C THR A 90 -13.95 17.40 -12.12
N GLY A 91 -13.48 16.19 -11.92
CA GLY A 91 -13.81 15.35 -10.77
C GLY A 91 -12.55 14.79 -10.13
N GLU A 92 -12.64 14.54 -8.83
CA GLU A 92 -11.58 13.91 -8.05
C GLU A 92 -12.15 12.73 -7.27
N ALA A 93 -11.36 11.67 -7.18
CA ALA A 93 -11.66 10.50 -6.38
C ALA A 93 -10.42 10.02 -5.66
N SER A 94 -10.60 9.54 -4.45
CA SER A 94 -9.53 8.97 -3.64
C SER A 94 -9.95 7.59 -3.15
N VAL A 95 -9.00 6.65 -3.15
CA VAL A 95 -9.21 5.28 -2.69
C VAL A 95 -8.01 4.82 -1.89
N GLU A 96 -8.27 4.06 -0.82
CA GLU A 96 -7.22 3.35 -0.10
C GLU A 96 -6.83 2.10 -0.86
N THR A 97 -5.55 1.96 -1.16
CA THR A 97 -4.96 0.76 -1.78
C THR A 97 -4.10 0.01 -0.77
N PRO A 98 -3.70 -1.25 -1.05
CA PRO A 98 -2.79 -1.98 -0.15
C PRO A 98 -1.45 -1.29 0.12
N ARG A 99 -1.05 -0.34 -0.73
CA ARG A 99 0.20 0.44 -0.56
C ARG A 99 -0.02 1.79 0.09
N GLY A 100 -1.28 2.24 0.16
CA GLY A 100 -1.68 3.52 0.72
C GLY A 100 -2.67 4.25 -0.18
N GLN A 101 -2.82 5.55 0.00
CA GLN A 101 -3.82 6.33 -0.72
C GLN A 101 -3.43 6.52 -2.20
N ALA A 102 -4.41 6.31 -3.09
CA ALA A 102 -4.34 6.70 -4.49
C ALA A 102 -5.42 7.75 -4.77
N GLN A 103 -5.06 8.80 -5.49
CA GLN A 103 -5.95 9.89 -5.88
C GLN A 103 -5.93 10.08 -7.40
N LEU A 104 -7.11 10.11 -8.00
CA LEU A 104 -7.30 10.41 -9.41
C LEU A 104 -8.04 11.73 -9.54
N SER A 105 -7.44 12.69 -10.26
CA SER A 105 -8.11 13.89 -10.74
C SER A 105 -8.32 13.75 -12.26
N LEU A 106 -9.53 13.99 -12.73
CA LEU A 106 -9.92 13.81 -14.13
C LEU A 106 -10.64 15.03 -14.63
N THR A 107 -10.24 15.54 -15.79
CA THR A 107 -10.95 16.62 -16.49
C THR A 107 -11.55 16.07 -17.78
N LEU A 108 -12.86 16.26 -17.94
CA LEU A 108 -13.61 15.91 -19.13
C LEU A 108 -13.98 17.17 -19.92
N GLU A 109 -13.94 17.06 -21.24
CA GLU A 109 -14.45 18.06 -22.16
C GLU A 109 -15.28 17.36 -23.23
N HIS A 110 -16.58 17.70 -23.31
CA HIS A 110 -17.56 17.08 -24.25
C HIS A 110 -17.60 15.53 -24.14
N GLY A 111 -17.47 14.97 -22.92
CA GLY A 111 -17.47 13.52 -22.68
C GLY A 111 -16.12 12.82 -22.96
N GLN A 112 -15.10 13.56 -23.37
CA GLN A 112 -13.76 13.05 -23.62
C GLN A 112 -12.81 13.44 -22.50
N VAL A 113 -11.84 12.57 -22.17
CA VAL A 113 -10.80 12.86 -21.20
C VAL A 113 -9.82 13.87 -21.81
N LYS A 114 -9.78 15.07 -21.25
CA LYS A 114 -8.84 16.12 -21.62
C LYS A 114 -7.51 16.00 -20.88
N SER A 115 -7.58 15.73 -19.60
CA SER A 115 -6.40 15.51 -18.76
C SER A 115 -6.73 14.62 -17.59
N TYR A 116 -5.71 13.94 -17.09
CA TYR A 116 -5.79 13.20 -15.84
C TYR A 116 -4.50 13.40 -15.02
N LYS A 117 -4.62 13.27 -13.72
CA LYS A 117 -3.49 13.17 -12.80
C LYS A 117 -3.77 12.02 -11.83
N LEU A 118 -2.88 11.05 -11.83
CA LEU A 118 -2.89 9.96 -10.86
C LEU A 118 -1.75 10.19 -9.87
N ASP A 119 -2.10 10.28 -8.59
CA ASP A 119 -1.15 10.37 -7.49
C ASP A 119 -1.26 9.11 -6.64
N THR A 120 -0.13 8.45 -6.35
CA THR A 120 -0.08 7.17 -5.66
C THR A 120 0.89 7.22 -4.49
N ALA A 121 0.67 6.35 -3.51
CA ALA A 121 1.56 6.22 -2.35
C ALA A 121 3.02 5.93 -2.76
N CYS A 122 3.24 5.11 -3.79
CA CYS A 122 4.59 4.77 -4.25
C CYS A 122 5.38 5.97 -4.75
N ARG A 123 4.73 6.98 -5.33
CA ARG A 123 5.40 8.23 -5.75
C ARG A 123 6.03 8.98 -4.58
N HIS A 124 5.37 8.95 -3.44
CA HIS A 124 5.88 9.57 -2.22
C HIS A 124 6.92 8.68 -1.54
N HIS A 125 6.65 7.37 -1.47
CA HIS A 125 7.52 6.42 -0.79
C HIS A 125 8.88 6.23 -1.48
N ILE A 126 8.97 6.40 -2.81
CA ILE A 126 10.26 6.27 -3.52
C ILE A 126 11.27 7.33 -3.08
N GLY A 127 10.80 8.50 -2.65
CA GLY A 127 11.66 9.56 -2.10
C GLY A 127 12.38 9.17 -0.81
N LEU A 128 11.89 8.14 -0.09
CA LEU A 128 12.50 7.64 1.13
C LEU A 128 13.69 6.71 0.88
N VAL A 129 13.83 6.17 -0.33
CA VAL A 129 14.83 5.13 -0.63
C VAL A 129 16.24 5.60 -0.30
N ALA A 130 16.64 6.79 -0.76
CA ALA A 130 18.00 7.32 -0.50
C ALA A 130 18.30 7.39 1.00
N GLN A 131 17.37 7.91 1.79
CA GLN A 131 17.53 8.06 3.25
C GLN A 131 17.60 6.71 3.97
N LEU A 132 16.90 5.70 3.45
CA LEU A 132 16.86 4.37 4.06
C LEU A 132 18.05 3.49 3.74
N VAL A 133 18.76 3.76 2.63
CA VAL A 133 19.88 2.91 2.17
C VAL A 133 21.25 3.52 2.41
N GLU A 134 21.35 4.83 2.51
CA GLU A 134 22.63 5.52 2.67
C GLU A 134 23.36 5.07 3.94
N GLY A 135 24.63 4.66 3.80
CA GLY A 135 25.47 4.18 4.90
C GLY A 135 25.06 2.80 5.49
N ARG A 136 24.16 2.05 4.84
CA ARG A 136 23.72 0.72 5.30
C ARG A 136 24.47 -0.40 4.60
N GLU A 137 24.59 -1.54 5.25
CA GLU A 137 25.00 -2.77 4.58
C GLU A 137 23.98 -3.18 3.51
N LEU A 138 24.46 -3.83 2.44
CA LEU A 138 23.63 -4.20 1.30
C LEU A 138 22.38 -5.00 1.70
N GLY A 139 22.53 -5.95 2.63
CA GLY A 139 21.40 -6.75 3.13
C GLY A 139 20.31 -5.90 3.80
N ASP A 140 20.73 -4.96 4.64
CA ASP A 140 19.81 -4.05 5.34
C ASP A 140 19.19 -3.03 4.39
N ALA A 141 19.94 -2.55 3.40
CA ALA A 141 19.43 -1.67 2.36
C ALA A 141 18.34 -2.36 1.54
N LEU A 142 18.57 -3.60 1.10
CA LEU A 142 17.57 -4.39 0.36
C LEU A 142 16.31 -4.66 1.19
N VAL A 143 16.45 -4.99 2.47
CA VAL A 143 15.31 -5.15 3.39
C VAL A 143 14.54 -3.84 3.53
N SER A 144 15.25 -2.72 3.70
CA SER A 144 14.63 -1.39 3.85
C SER A 144 13.78 -1.04 2.63
N VAL A 145 14.33 -1.15 1.43
CA VAL A 145 13.63 -0.85 0.17
C VAL A 145 12.48 -1.84 -0.05
N GLY A 146 12.73 -3.15 0.11
CA GLY A 146 11.70 -4.17 -0.05
C GLY A 146 10.51 -3.98 0.88
N SER A 147 10.74 -3.45 2.09
CA SER A 147 9.69 -3.19 3.06
C SER A 147 8.76 -2.03 2.69
N LEU A 148 9.17 -1.14 1.77
CA LEU A 148 8.32 -0.06 1.24
C LEU A 148 7.26 -0.59 0.25
N ASP A 149 7.47 -1.78 -0.32
CA ASP A 149 6.58 -2.41 -1.31
C ASP A 149 6.31 -1.49 -2.52
N LEU A 150 7.38 -0.95 -3.09
CA LEU A 150 7.27 -0.05 -4.25
C LEU A 150 6.83 -0.82 -5.50
N SER A 151 5.81 -0.30 -6.18
CA SER A 151 5.36 -0.80 -7.48
C SER A 151 5.99 0.03 -8.61
N PRO A 152 6.76 -0.57 -9.51
CA PRO A 152 7.31 0.17 -10.67
C PRO A 152 6.21 0.85 -11.50
N TRP A 153 5.05 0.22 -11.62
CA TRP A 153 3.91 0.73 -12.38
C TRP A 153 3.28 1.98 -11.78
N GLU A 154 3.35 2.14 -10.46
CA GLU A 154 2.81 3.29 -9.75
C GLU A 154 3.81 4.48 -9.69
N VAL A 155 5.08 4.21 -9.93
CA VAL A 155 6.13 5.26 -9.90
C VAL A 155 6.27 5.96 -11.25
N ILE A 156 6.01 5.24 -12.36
CA ILE A 156 6.24 5.71 -13.73
C ILE A 156 5.02 6.45 -14.30
N SER A 157 3.85 6.33 -13.69
CA SER A 157 2.59 6.92 -14.14
C SER A 157 2.53 8.46 -14.02
#